data_8d07061df07719d3f8b64cabe3e1d5e2
#
_entry.id   8d07061df07719d3f8b64cabe3e1d5e2
#
_cell.length_a   1.000
_cell.length_b   1.000
_cell.length_c   1.000
_cell.angle_alpha   90.00
_cell.angle_beta   90.00
_cell.angle_gamma   90.00
#
_symmetry.space_group_name_H-M   'P 1'
#
loop_
_entity.id
_entity.type
_entity.pdbx_description
1 polymer ?
#
loop_
_entity_poly.entity_id
_entity_poly.type
_entity_poly.pdbx_seq_one_letter_code
_entity_poly.pdbx_strand_id
1 'polypeptide(L)'
;RTRREAVARMLSEFKSKIAVETEGIIAVMHTAAEGEAEKLKAALQETFKNAEIIISQAGPVLGVHVGPGGLALISVPGAVSLL
;
A
#
# COMPACT_ATOMS: atom_id res chain seq x y z
N ARG A 1 20.73 7.11 -3.95
CA ARG A 1 19.60 6.16 -3.90
C ARG A 1 18.54 6.60 -4.89
N THR A 2 18.03 5.66 -5.66
CA THR A 2 17.01 5.96 -6.65
C THR A 2 15.61 5.89 -6.03
N ARG A 3 14.65 6.50 -6.73
CA ARG A 3 13.24 6.41 -6.32
C ARG A 3 12.78 4.96 -6.33
N ARG A 4 13.23 4.18 -7.31
CA ARG A 4 12.89 2.76 -7.42
C ARG A 4 13.32 1.98 -6.18
N GLU A 5 14.54 2.25 -5.71
CA GLU A 5 15.04 1.60 -4.49
C GLU A 5 14.25 2.05 -3.26
N ALA A 6 13.89 3.32 -3.19
CA ALA A 6 13.11 3.83 -2.07
C ALA A 6 11.71 3.21 -2.02
N VAL A 7 11.08 3.03 -3.18
CA VAL A 7 9.76 2.39 -3.26
C VAL A 7 9.86 0.92 -2.87
N ALA A 8 10.90 0.23 -3.35
CA ALA A 8 11.10 -1.18 -3.00
C ALA A 8 11.32 -1.34 -1.50
N ARG A 9 12.04 -0.41 -0.88
CA ARG A 9 12.29 -0.44 0.56
C ARG A 9 11.00 -0.22 1.35
N MET A 10 10.16 0.71 0.91
CA MET A 10 8.87 0.95 1.55
C MET A 10 8.02 -0.31 1.52
N LEU A 11 7.96 -0.96 0.38
CA LEU A 11 7.19 -2.19 0.22
C LEU A 11 7.73 -3.30 1.12
N SER A 12 9.05 -3.45 1.17
CA SER A 12 9.71 -4.45 2.02
C SER A 12 9.39 -4.22 3.49
N GLU A 13 9.47 -2.97 3.94
CA GLU A 13 9.16 -2.63 5.32
C GLU A 13 7.70 -2.91 5.65
N PHE A 14 6.80 -2.58 4.73
CA PHE A 14 5.38 -2.84 4.92
C PHE A 14 5.13 -4.34 5.08
N LYS A 15 5.73 -5.15 4.19
CA LYS A 15 5.57 -6.60 4.25
C LYS A 15 6.12 -7.20 5.54
N SER A 16 7.13 -6.58 6.13
CA SER A 16 7.71 -7.08 7.37
C SER A 16 6.85 -6.79 8.59
N LYS A 17 5.96 -5.81 8.48
CA LYS A 17 5.13 -5.37 9.62
C LYS A 17 3.70 -5.88 9.56
N ILE A 18 3.25 -6.32 8.39
CA ILE A 18 1.87 -6.76 8.19
C ILE A 18 1.87 -8.24 7.89
N ALA A 19 1.05 -9.01 8.60
CA ALA A 19 0.95 -10.44 8.38
C ALA A 19 0.41 -10.73 6.97
N VAL A 20 1.01 -11.72 6.30
CA VAL A 20 0.60 -12.06 4.93
C VAL A 20 -0.82 -12.61 4.87
N GLU A 21 -1.31 -13.15 5.99
CA GLU A 21 -2.67 -13.68 6.09
C GLU A 21 -3.70 -12.62 6.39
N THR A 22 -3.29 -11.36 6.54
CA THR A 22 -4.22 -10.32 6.95
C THR A 22 -5.42 -10.27 6.03
N GLU A 23 -6.59 -10.11 6.63
CA GLU A 23 -7.83 -9.84 5.91
C GLU A 23 -8.18 -8.39 6.16
N GLY A 24 -8.92 -7.80 5.25
CA GLY A 24 -9.27 -6.41 5.38
C GLY A 24 -8.82 -5.63 4.16
N ILE A 25 -8.46 -4.37 4.34
CA ILE A 25 -8.14 -3.48 3.23
C ILE A 25 -6.72 -2.98 3.35
N ILE A 26 -5.99 -3.05 2.24
CA ILE A 26 -4.69 -2.38 2.10
C ILE A 26 -4.87 -1.33 1.02
N ALA A 27 -4.61 -0.08 1.36
CA ALA A 27 -4.75 1.01 0.41
C ALA A 27 -3.38 1.49 -0.05
N VAL A 28 -3.24 1.65 -1.36
CA VAL A 28 -2.10 2.32 -1.97
C VAL A 28 -2.55 3.74 -2.28
N MET A 29 -1.99 4.70 -1.58
CA MET A 29 -2.37 6.10 -1.74
C MET A 29 -1.28 6.82 -2.52
N HIS A 30 -1.69 7.74 -3.38
CA HIS A 30 -0.71 8.46 -4.17
C HIS A 30 -1.18 9.87 -4.49
N THR A 31 -0.22 10.71 -4.80
CA THR A 31 -0.47 12.03 -5.35
C THR A 31 0.28 12.09 -6.68
N ALA A 32 -0.45 12.07 -7.80
CA ALA A 32 0.11 12.12 -9.15
C ALA A 32 1.16 11.03 -9.42
N ALA A 33 0.96 9.82 -8.87
CA ALA A 33 1.89 8.69 -9.07
C ALA A 33 1.11 7.41 -9.39
N GLU A 34 0.12 7.52 -10.26
CA GLU A 34 -0.79 6.41 -10.56
C GLU A 34 -0.07 5.18 -11.10
N GLY A 35 0.90 5.37 -12.00
CA GLY A 35 1.63 4.25 -12.57
C GLY A 35 2.39 3.45 -11.51
N GLU A 36 3.04 4.14 -10.58
CA GLU A 36 3.74 3.48 -9.48
C GLU A 36 2.76 2.82 -8.52
N ALA A 37 1.61 3.45 -8.28
CA ALA A 37 0.59 2.89 -7.41
C ALA A 37 0.05 1.58 -7.99
N GLU A 38 -0.15 1.50 -9.29
CA GLU A 38 -0.61 0.27 -9.93
C GLU A 38 0.41 -0.86 -9.77
N LYS A 39 1.69 -0.55 -9.89
CA LYS A 39 2.74 -1.55 -9.69
C LYS A 39 2.78 -2.03 -8.25
N LEU A 40 2.61 -1.13 -7.30
CA LEU A 40 2.55 -1.49 -5.89
C LEU A 40 1.34 -2.36 -5.59
N LYS A 41 0.20 -2.03 -6.17
CA LYS A 41 -1.01 -2.83 -6.00
C LYS A 41 -0.78 -4.26 -6.48
N ALA A 42 -0.18 -4.43 -7.66
CA ALA A 42 0.08 -5.75 -8.20
C ALA A 42 1.00 -6.56 -7.28
N ALA A 43 2.05 -5.92 -6.77
CA ALA A 43 2.99 -6.59 -5.86
C ALA A 43 2.30 -6.97 -4.55
N LEU A 44 1.44 -6.10 -4.03
CA LEU A 44 0.73 -6.39 -2.78
C LEU A 44 -0.27 -7.51 -2.95
N GLN A 45 -0.95 -7.58 -4.10
CA GLN A 45 -1.91 -8.65 -4.37
C GLN A 45 -1.25 -10.02 -4.40
N GLU A 46 -0.01 -10.10 -4.84
CA GLU A 46 0.72 -11.36 -4.85
C GLU A 46 1.08 -11.82 -3.44
N THR A 47 1.30 -10.89 -2.52
CA THR A 47 1.71 -11.19 -1.16
C THR A 47 0.51 -11.35 -0.22
N PHE A 48 -0.43 -10.42 -0.28
CA PHE A 48 -1.57 -10.37 0.65
C PHE A 48 -2.84 -10.81 -0.07
N LYS A 49 -2.96 -12.12 -0.25
CA LYS A 49 -4.04 -12.67 -1.07
C LYS A 49 -5.41 -12.64 -0.42
N ASN A 50 -5.44 -12.48 0.91
CA ASN A 50 -6.71 -12.43 1.64
C ASN A 50 -7.20 -11.00 1.87
N ALA A 51 -6.41 -9.99 1.51
CA ALA A 51 -6.78 -8.61 1.70
C ALA A 51 -7.30 -8.00 0.40
N GLU A 52 -8.17 -7.01 0.52
CA GLU A 52 -8.60 -6.22 -0.61
C GLU A 52 -7.60 -5.08 -0.80
N ILE A 53 -7.01 -4.99 -2.00
CA ILE A 53 -6.03 -3.94 -2.30
C ILE A 53 -6.73 -2.87 -3.13
N ILE A 54 -6.71 -1.64 -2.65
CA ILE A 54 -7.33 -0.52 -3.36
C ILE A 54 -6.31 0.58 -3.63
N ILE A 55 -6.57 1.38 -4.63
CA ILE A 55 -5.78 2.57 -4.95
C ILE A 55 -6.65 3.79 -4.66
N SER A 56 -6.07 4.76 -3.98
CA SER A 56 -6.78 5.99 -3.66
C SER A 56 -5.82 7.16 -3.79
N GLN A 57 -6.36 8.34 -4.04
CA GLN A 57 -5.56 9.54 -3.99
C GLN A 57 -5.36 9.96 -2.54
N ALA A 58 -4.17 10.48 -2.24
CA ALA A 58 -3.83 10.82 -0.87
C ALA A 58 -4.75 11.88 -0.28
N GLY A 59 -5.12 11.66 0.96
CA GLY A 59 -5.87 12.60 1.76
C GLY A 59 -5.35 12.56 3.18
N PRO A 60 -5.99 13.27 4.11
CA PRO A 60 -5.56 13.23 5.51
C PRO A 60 -5.87 11.85 6.08
N VAL A 61 -4.82 11.12 6.41
CA VAL A 61 -4.93 9.74 6.89
C VAL A 61 -3.95 9.54 8.04
N LEU A 62 -4.35 8.75 9.02
CA LEU A 62 -3.51 8.38 10.15
C LEU A 62 -3.02 6.94 9.98
N GLY A 63 -1.84 6.66 10.55
CA GLY A 63 -1.32 5.31 10.57
C GLY A 63 -0.79 4.81 9.23
N VAL A 64 -0.22 5.67 8.44
CA VAL A 64 0.27 5.32 7.11
C VAL A 64 1.78 5.06 7.12
N HIS A 65 2.22 4.24 6.18
CA HIS A 65 3.62 4.09 5.83
C HIS A 65 3.91 5.02 4.66
N VAL A 66 4.59 6.11 4.95
CA VAL A 66 4.86 7.14 3.93
C VAL A 66 6.12 6.78 3.18
N GLY A 67 6.04 6.79 1.87
CA GLY A 67 7.16 6.55 0.99
C GLY A 67 7.54 7.79 0.20
N PRO A 68 8.39 7.62 -0.80
CA PRO A 68 8.88 8.74 -1.59
C PRO A 68 7.79 9.32 -2.49
N GLY A 69 7.87 10.63 -2.70
CA GLY A 69 7.16 11.29 -3.79
C GLY A 69 5.67 11.08 -3.85
N GLY A 70 4.97 11.20 -2.73
CA GLY A 70 3.51 11.13 -2.75
C GLY A 70 2.93 9.72 -2.75
N LEU A 71 3.72 8.73 -2.35
CA LEU A 71 3.23 7.36 -2.18
C LEU A 71 3.08 7.02 -0.71
N ALA A 72 2.05 6.27 -0.37
CA ALA A 72 1.84 5.80 1.00
C ALA A 72 1.08 4.49 0.98
N LEU A 73 1.33 3.65 1.98
CA LEU A 73 0.62 2.39 2.16
C LEU A 73 -0.08 2.42 3.51
N ILE A 74 -1.30 1.92 3.55
CA ILE A 74 -2.05 1.82 4.80
C ILE A 74 -2.75 0.48 4.86
N SER A 75 -2.74 -0.13 6.05
CA SER A 75 -3.46 -1.38 6.29
C SER A 75 -4.55 -1.15 7.32
N VAL A 76 -5.75 -1.62 7.02
CA VAL A 76 -6.89 -1.57 7.94
C VAL A 76 -7.36 -3.01 8.15
N PRO A 77 -6.76 -3.73 9.12
CA PRO A 77 -7.09 -5.14 9.34
C PRO A 77 -8.54 -5.29 9.77
N GLY A 78 -9.21 -6.31 9.22
CA GLY A 78 -10.60 -6.59 9.57
C GLY A 78 -11.62 -5.70 8.91
N ALA A 79 -11.21 -4.69 8.15
CA ALA A 79 -12.15 -3.83 7.44
C ALA A 79 -12.77 -4.58 6.26
N VAL A 80 -13.98 -4.21 5.91
CA VAL A 80 -14.64 -4.77 4.73
C VAL A 80 -15.17 -3.63 3.87
N SER A 81 -15.13 -3.85 2.56
CA SER A 81 -15.67 -2.89 1.62
C SER A 81 -17.19 -3.02 1.62
N LEU A 82 -17.87 -1.87 1.64
CA LEU A 82 -19.33 -1.83 1.56
C LEU A 82 -19.82 -1.53 0.15
N LEU A 83 -18.90 -1.46 -0.80
CA LEU A 83 -19.25 -1.16 -2.18
C LEU A 83 -19.58 -2.42 -2.96
#